data_e02b78d2380c9fa874f3e89e747b6842
#
_entry.id   e02b78d2380c9fa874f3e89e747b6842
#
_cell.length_a   1.000
_cell.length_b   1.000
_cell.length_c   1.000
_cell.angle_alpha   90.00
_cell.angle_beta   90.00
_cell.angle_gamma   90.00
#
_symmetry.space_group_name_H-M   'P 1'
#
loop_
_entity.id
_entity.type
_entity.pdbx_description
1 polymer ?
#
loop_
_entity_poly.entity_id
_entity_poly.type
_entity_poly.pdbx_seq_one_letter_code
_entity_poly.pdbx_strand_id
1 'polypeptide(L)'
;SRYLGDPDFSEIPVSQLISRNYGQKLAKGITPGPATPSSQIAPGLGPLPPPESNETTHFSVIDKEGNAVSNTYTLNFSYGSRIVIPGTGILLNNEMDDFSAKPGTPNAYGLIGGRRNAIEPGKRMLSSMTPTILLGEDDTVIATGSPGGSRIINIVLQIVSNIIDH
;
A
#
# COMPACT_ATOMS: atom_id res chain seq x y z
N SER A 1 -2.57 9.14 1.84
CA SER A 1 -3.21 9.45 0.53
C SER A 1 -3.29 10.94 0.19
N ARG A 2 -3.34 11.87 1.18
CA ARG A 2 -3.48 13.31 0.91
C ARG A 2 -2.37 13.89 0.00
N TYR A 3 -1.16 13.39 0.14
CA TYR A 3 0.04 13.90 -0.54
C TYR A 3 0.56 12.98 -1.63
N LEU A 4 -0.01 11.78 -1.77
CA LEU A 4 0.47 10.76 -2.70
C LEU A 4 -0.38 10.71 -3.98
N GLY A 5 0.27 10.40 -5.07
CA GLY A 5 -0.27 10.22 -6.40
C GLY A 5 0.84 9.82 -7.37
N ASP A 6 0.56 9.79 -8.66
CA ASP A 6 1.56 9.55 -9.68
C ASP A 6 2.53 10.75 -9.77
N PRO A 7 3.85 10.55 -9.57
CA PRO A 7 4.83 11.64 -9.59
C PRO A 7 4.94 12.33 -10.96
N ASP A 8 4.56 11.65 -12.05
CA ASP A 8 4.55 12.26 -13.39
C ASP A 8 3.40 13.27 -13.57
N PHE A 9 2.39 13.22 -12.69
CA PHE A 9 1.19 14.07 -12.73
C PHE A 9 1.07 15.03 -11.55
N SER A 10 1.82 14.79 -10.47
CA SER A 10 1.70 15.59 -9.25
C SER A 10 3.03 15.69 -8.52
N GLU A 11 3.37 16.89 -8.07
CA GLU A 11 4.52 17.07 -7.19
C GLU A 11 4.26 16.37 -5.85
N ILE A 12 5.08 15.38 -5.53
CA ILE A 12 5.03 14.62 -4.28
C ILE A 12 6.18 15.09 -3.39
N PRO A 13 5.93 15.56 -2.16
CA PRO A 13 6.99 16.02 -1.25
C PRO A 13 7.75 14.84 -0.63
N VAL A 14 8.33 13.95 -1.46
CA VAL A 14 8.96 12.70 -1.03
C VAL A 14 10.07 12.98 -0.02
N SER A 15 10.99 13.92 -0.33
CA SER A 15 12.11 14.25 0.55
C SER A 15 11.66 14.70 1.95
N GLN A 16 10.53 15.40 2.03
CA GLN A 16 9.95 15.80 3.32
C GLN A 16 9.33 14.62 4.03
N LEU A 17 8.55 13.79 3.31
CA LEU A 17 7.81 12.65 3.90
C LEU A 17 8.74 11.58 4.48
N ILE A 18 9.91 11.35 3.85
CA ILE A 18 10.92 10.38 4.33
C ILE A 18 11.99 11.01 5.23
N SER A 19 11.91 12.31 5.52
CA SER A 19 12.93 12.99 6.33
C SER A 19 12.88 12.54 7.78
N ARG A 20 14.07 12.41 8.40
CA ARG A 20 14.20 12.11 9.83
C ARG A 20 13.45 13.13 10.70
N ASN A 21 13.51 14.42 10.32
CA ASN A 21 12.82 15.49 11.05
C ASN A 21 11.30 15.30 11.04
N TYR A 22 10.73 14.89 9.92
CA TYR A 22 9.30 14.62 9.83
C TYR A 22 8.93 13.39 10.67
N GLY A 23 9.73 12.31 10.60
CA GLY A 23 9.54 11.13 11.45
C GLY A 23 9.61 11.47 12.94
N GLN A 24 10.60 12.23 13.38
CA GLN A 24 10.72 12.70 14.76
C GLN A 24 9.54 13.57 15.21
N LYS A 25 9.02 14.43 14.31
CA LYS A 25 7.82 15.23 14.60
C LYS A 25 6.59 14.35 14.84
N LEU A 26 6.41 13.29 14.05
CA LEU A 26 5.31 12.35 14.23
C LEU A 26 5.49 11.53 15.52
N ALA A 27 6.71 11.05 15.79
CA ALA A 27 7.03 10.27 16.98
C ALA A 27 6.72 11.03 18.28
N LYS A 28 6.90 12.35 18.33
CA LYS A 28 6.53 13.18 19.50
C LYS A 28 5.04 13.13 19.85
N GLY A 29 4.19 12.77 18.89
CA GLY A 29 2.75 12.59 19.11
C GLY A 29 2.38 11.21 19.67
N ILE A 30 3.35 10.28 19.73
CA ILE A 30 3.13 8.94 20.24
C ILE A 30 3.41 8.94 21.75
N THR A 31 2.41 8.63 22.54
CA THR A 31 2.53 8.53 24.00
C THR A 31 2.35 7.09 24.46
N PRO A 32 3.09 6.63 25.51
CA PRO A 32 2.82 5.33 26.10
C PRO A 32 1.38 5.24 26.61
N GLY A 33 0.73 4.10 26.38
CA GLY A 33 -0.64 3.87 26.83
C GLY A 33 -1.56 3.37 25.70
N PRO A 34 -2.86 3.59 25.84
CA PRO A 34 -3.82 3.17 24.81
C PRO A 34 -3.52 3.82 23.46
N ALA A 35 -3.72 3.05 22.39
CA ALA A 35 -3.55 3.58 21.03
C ALA A 35 -4.48 4.77 20.76
N THR A 36 -3.99 5.78 20.07
CA THR A 36 -4.79 6.92 19.65
C THR A 36 -5.95 6.44 18.78
N PRO A 37 -7.21 6.76 19.09
CA PRO A 37 -8.35 6.40 18.26
C PRO A 37 -8.17 6.89 16.82
N SER A 38 -8.47 6.05 15.84
CA SER A 38 -8.33 6.39 14.41
C SER A 38 -9.11 7.64 14.00
N SER A 39 -10.20 7.95 14.71
CA SER A 39 -10.98 9.18 14.51
C SER A 39 -10.23 10.47 14.86
N GLN A 40 -9.14 10.37 15.63
CA GLN A 40 -8.28 11.50 16.01
C GLN A 40 -7.04 11.61 15.11
N ILE A 41 -6.81 10.62 14.25
CA ILE A 41 -5.68 10.63 13.31
C ILE A 41 -6.15 11.25 11.99
N ALA A 42 -5.63 12.40 11.66
CA ALA A 42 -5.94 13.06 10.38
C ALA A 42 -4.97 12.60 9.26
N PRO A 43 -5.43 12.46 8.01
CA PRO A 43 -6.80 12.60 7.51
C PRO A 43 -7.55 11.27 7.65
N GLY A 44 -8.69 11.25 8.29
CA GLY A 44 -9.42 10.00 8.49
C GLY A 44 -10.67 10.17 9.33
N LEU A 45 -11.51 11.15 8.99
CA LEU A 45 -12.84 11.27 9.58
C LEU A 45 -13.85 10.65 8.61
N GLY A 46 -14.16 9.39 8.83
CA GLY A 46 -15.22 8.67 8.12
C GLY A 46 -15.67 7.45 8.92
N PRO A 47 -16.81 6.85 8.61
CA PRO A 47 -17.19 5.57 9.18
C PRO A 47 -16.07 4.54 8.94
N LEU A 48 -15.91 3.58 9.85
CA LEU A 48 -14.96 2.48 9.68
C LEU A 48 -15.22 1.82 8.32
N PRO A 49 -14.18 1.60 7.51
CA PRO A 49 -14.34 0.90 6.25
C PRO A 49 -14.93 -0.49 6.49
N PRO A 50 -15.72 -1.03 5.55
CA PRO A 50 -16.12 -2.43 5.60
C PRO A 50 -14.88 -3.32 5.69
N PRO A 51 -14.99 -4.57 6.19
CA PRO A 51 -13.87 -5.47 6.26
C PRO A 51 -13.25 -5.61 4.86
N GLU A 52 -11.94 -5.33 4.77
CA GLU A 52 -11.20 -5.42 3.51
C GLU A 52 -11.10 -6.86 3.03
N SER A 53 -11.19 -7.03 1.72
CA SER A 53 -10.95 -8.29 1.03
C SER A 53 -9.50 -8.77 1.25
N ASN A 54 -9.31 -10.07 1.47
CA ASN A 54 -7.99 -10.69 1.66
C ASN A 54 -7.40 -11.22 0.32
N GLU A 55 -7.74 -10.64 -0.80
CA GLU A 55 -7.62 -11.28 -2.11
C GLU A 55 -6.36 -10.90 -2.90
N THR A 56 -5.43 -10.21 -2.29
CA THR A 56 -4.08 -9.98 -2.81
C THR A 56 -3.22 -11.23 -2.56
N THR A 57 -2.29 -11.49 -3.46
CA THR A 57 -1.32 -12.58 -3.33
C THR A 57 0.09 -12.03 -3.22
N HIS A 58 0.88 -12.61 -2.35
CA HIS A 58 2.32 -12.34 -2.25
C HIS A 58 3.11 -13.64 -2.34
N PHE A 59 4.24 -13.61 -3.05
CA PHE A 59 5.24 -14.66 -3.03
C PHE A 59 6.66 -14.07 -3.09
N SER A 60 7.59 -14.79 -2.48
CA SER A 60 9.01 -14.49 -2.51
C SER A 60 9.78 -15.68 -3.05
N VAL A 61 10.80 -15.42 -3.86
CA VAL A 61 11.68 -16.45 -4.44
C VAL A 61 13.12 -15.99 -4.31
N ILE A 62 13.99 -16.89 -3.87
CA ILE A 62 15.44 -16.70 -3.90
C ILE A 62 16.01 -17.92 -4.61
N ASP A 63 16.80 -17.70 -5.67
CA ASP A 63 17.45 -18.79 -6.40
C ASP A 63 18.81 -19.14 -5.79
N LYS A 64 19.45 -20.18 -6.33
CA LYS A 64 20.76 -20.65 -5.84
C LYS A 64 21.91 -19.69 -6.16
N GLU A 65 21.73 -18.78 -7.08
CA GLU A 65 22.67 -17.71 -7.42
C GLU A 65 22.50 -16.48 -6.51
N GLY A 66 21.47 -16.45 -5.63
CA GLY A 66 21.16 -15.35 -4.74
C GLY A 66 20.27 -14.26 -5.37
N ASN A 67 19.73 -14.46 -6.57
CA ASN A 67 18.75 -13.53 -7.12
C ASN A 67 17.46 -13.62 -6.32
N ALA A 68 16.95 -12.48 -5.88
CA ALA A 68 15.77 -12.41 -5.03
C ALA A 68 14.63 -11.67 -5.74
N VAL A 69 13.41 -12.21 -5.60
CA VAL A 69 12.18 -11.60 -6.06
C VAL A 69 11.21 -11.53 -4.89
N SER A 70 10.64 -10.35 -4.67
CA SER A 70 9.52 -10.12 -3.78
C SER A 70 8.38 -9.56 -4.61
N ASN A 71 7.28 -10.30 -4.76
CA ASN A 71 6.20 -9.93 -5.65
C ASN A 71 4.85 -9.97 -4.96
N THR A 72 4.16 -8.85 -5.01
CA THR A 72 2.76 -8.73 -4.59
C THR A 72 1.93 -8.36 -5.80
N TYR A 73 0.87 -9.12 -6.08
CA TYR A 73 -0.04 -8.82 -7.18
C TYR A 73 -1.49 -9.10 -6.80
N THR A 74 -2.41 -8.50 -7.50
CA THR A 74 -3.83 -8.59 -7.19
C THR A 74 -4.69 -8.34 -8.44
N LEU A 75 -5.92 -8.77 -8.38
CA LEU A 75 -6.99 -8.36 -9.29
C LEU A 75 -7.87 -7.26 -8.65
N ASN A 76 -7.53 -6.79 -7.45
CA ASN A 76 -8.24 -5.93 -6.52
C ASN A 76 -9.38 -6.68 -5.80
N PHE A 77 -10.49 -7.03 -6.43
CA PHE A 77 -11.53 -7.89 -5.83
C PHE A 77 -11.39 -9.36 -6.25
N SER A 78 -12.09 -10.28 -5.53
CA SER A 78 -12.25 -11.67 -5.95
C SER A 78 -12.68 -11.72 -7.40
N TYR A 79 -11.89 -12.36 -8.24
CA TYR A 79 -12.11 -12.43 -9.69
C TYR A 79 -12.09 -11.05 -10.39
N GLY A 80 -11.51 -10.01 -9.80
CA GLY A 80 -11.36 -8.69 -10.37
C GLY A 80 -12.66 -8.09 -10.88
N SER A 81 -12.70 -7.69 -12.16
CA SER A 81 -13.92 -7.20 -12.82
C SER A 81 -14.93 -8.31 -13.15
N ARG A 82 -14.61 -9.58 -12.91
CA ARG A 82 -15.38 -10.78 -13.31
C ARG A 82 -15.54 -10.91 -14.82
N ILE A 83 -14.71 -10.27 -15.59
CA ILE A 83 -14.65 -10.37 -17.04
C ILE A 83 -13.46 -11.24 -17.42
N VAL A 84 -13.73 -12.25 -18.25
CA VAL A 84 -12.71 -13.10 -18.86
C VAL A 84 -12.53 -12.67 -20.32
N ILE A 85 -11.27 -12.49 -20.74
CA ILE A 85 -10.98 -12.22 -22.13
C ILE A 85 -11.29 -13.46 -22.97
N PRO A 86 -12.20 -13.39 -23.95
CA PRO A 86 -12.58 -14.54 -24.76
C PRO A 86 -11.36 -15.23 -25.40
N GLY A 87 -11.30 -16.55 -25.30
CA GLY A 87 -10.26 -17.38 -25.92
C GLY A 87 -8.93 -17.43 -25.13
N THR A 88 -8.78 -16.68 -24.04
CA THR A 88 -7.51 -16.66 -23.27
C THR A 88 -7.61 -17.26 -21.87
N GLY A 89 -8.80 -17.25 -21.27
CA GLY A 89 -8.99 -17.63 -19.87
C GLY A 89 -8.47 -16.57 -18.85
N ILE A 90 -7.99 -15.42 -19.32
CA ILE A 90 -7.43 -14.36 -18.47
C ILE A 90 -8.58 -13.54 -17.87
N LEU A 91 -8.60 -13.46 -16.52
CA LEU A 91 -9.46 -12.54 -15.78
C LEU A 91 -8.89 -11.13 -15.79
N LEU A 92 -9.75 -10.14 -16.04
CA LEU A 92 -9.37 -8.74 -15.93
C LEU A 92 -9.52 -8.24 -14.49
N ASN A 93 -8.56 -7.41 -14.06
CA ASN A 93 -8.63 -6.73 -12.77
C ASN A 93 -9.72 -5.64 -12.76
N ASN A 94 -9.98 -5.06 -11.59
CA ASN A 94 -10.78 -3.86 -11.40
C ASN A 94 -10.01 -2.79 -10.58
N GLU A 95 -8.71 -2.67 -10.84
CA GLU A 95 -7.78 -1.76 -10.14
C GLU A 95 -8.10 -0.28 -10.34
N MET A 96 -8.98 0.08 -11.25
CA MET A 96 -9.44 1.47 -11.40
C MET A 96 -10.06 2.03 -10.11
N ASP A 97 -10.50 1.16 -9.17
CA ASP A 97 -11.02 1.56 -7.87
C ASP A 97 -9.92 2.11 -6.93
N ASP A 98 -8.64 1.83 -7.21
CA ASP A 98 -7.51 2.40 -6.47
C ASP A 98 -7.30 3.88 -6.76
N PHE A 99 -7.85 4.41 -7.86
CA PHE A 99 -7.94 5.84 -8.06
C PHE A 99 -8.98 6.49 -7.15
N SER A 100 -8.80 7.79 -6.92
CA SER A 100 -9.85 8.64 -6.36
C SER A 100 -10.85 9.00 -7.46
N ALA A 101 -11.79 8.09 -7.77
CA ALA A 101 -12.80 8.31 -8.80
C ALA A 101 -13.60 9.59 -8.54
N LYS A 102 -13.87 9.89 -7.27
CA LYS A 102 -14.46 11.15 -6.80
C LYS A 102 -13.67 11.63 -5.58
N PRO A 103 -12.72 12.55 -5.73
CA PRO A 103 -11.91 13.07 -4.64
C PRO A 103 -12.76 13.55 -3.46
N GLY A 104 -12.39 13.14 -2.24
CA GLY A 104 -13.14 13.44 -1.02
C GLY A 104 -14.32 12.51 -0.73
N THR A 105 -14.58 11.52 -1.59
CA THR A 105 -15.60 10.49 -1.37
C THR A 105 -14.90 9.14 -1.11
N PRO A 106 -15.41 8.31 -0.20
CA PRO A 106 -14.86 6.97 0.02
C PRO A 106 -14.96 6.10 -1.24
N ASN A 107 -13.91 5.29 -1.49
CA ASN A 107 -13.96 4.21 -2.49
C ASN A 107 -14.68 2.97 -1.91
N ALA A 108 -14.65 1.84 -2.63
CA ALA A 108 -15.25 0.57 -2.19
C ALA A 108 -14.70 0.05 -0.85
N TYR A 109 -13.46 0.42 -0.50
CA TYR A 109 -12.82 0.09 0.77
C TYR A 109 -13.02 1.16 1.86
N GLY A 110 -13.85 2.17 1.63
CA GLY A 110 -14.05 3.27 2.55
C GLY A 110 -12.90 4.28 2.62
N LEU A 111 -11.90 4.16 1.75
CA LEU A 111 -10.74 5.04 1.72
C LEU A 111 -11.07 6.35 0.99
N ILE A 112 -10.77 7.47 1.64
CA ILE A 112 -10.96 8.80 1.04
C ILE A 112 -9.68 9.22 0.35
N GLY A 113 -9.69 9.24 -0.97
CA GLY A 113 -8.59 9.69 -1.81
C GLY A 113 -8.63 11.19 -2.10
N GLY A 114 -7.46 11.76 -2.38
CA GLY A 114 -7.30 13.17 -2.76
C GLY A 114 -7.24 13.38 -4.27
N ARG A 115 -7.27 14.65 -4.69
CA ARG A 115 -7.17 15.03 -6.12
C ARG A 115 -5.90 14.53 -6.81
N ARG A 116 -4.80 14.37 -6.06
CA ARG A 116 -3.52 13.89 -6.62
C ARG A 116 -3.61 12.46 -7.17
N ASN A 117 -4.55 11.66 -6.69
CA ASN A 117 -4.83 10.32 -7.17
C ASN A 117 -6.13 10.25 -8.00
N ALA A 118 -6.63 11.38 -8.51
CA ALA A 118 -7.78 11.38 -9.42
C ALA A 118 -7.43 10.71 -10.75
N ILE A 119 -8.44 10.13 -11.39
CA ILE A 119 -8.31 9.46 -12.69
C ILE A 119 -7.93 10.46 -13.77
N GLU A 120 -6.88 10.16 -14.52
CA GLU A 120 -6.44 10.92 -15.71
C GLU A 120 -5.87 9.94 -16.74
N PRO A 121 -5.98 10.22 -18.06
CA PRO A 121 -5.39 9.36 -19.10
C PRO A 121 -3.87 9.17 -18.90
N GLY A 122 -3.40 7.93 -18.95
CA GLY A 122 -1.98 7.59 -18.81
C GLY A 122 -1.43 7.64 -17.38
N LYS A 123 -2.24 8.01 -16.41
CA LYS A 123 -1.86 8.09 -14.99
C LYS A 123 -1.90 6.73 -14.30
N ARG A 124 -0.95 6.50 -13.40
CA ARG A 124 -0.91 5.32 -12.52
C ARG A 124 -1.66 5.62 -11.21
N MET A 125 -2.42 4.64 -10.72
CA MET A 125 -3.07 4.72 -9.41
C MET A 125 -2.06 4.53 -8.26
N LEU A 126 -2.43 4.96 -7.08
CA LEU A 126 -1.74 4.56 -5.85
C LEU A 126 -1.92 3.06 -5.61
N SER A 127 -0.90 2.45 -5.05
CA SER A 127 -0.94 1.08 -4.56
C SER A 127 -0.51 1.02 -3.09
N SER A 128 -1.14 0.15 -2.31
CA SER A 128 -0.70 -0.21 -0.96
C SER A 128 0.18 -1.47 -0.96
N MET A 129 0.36 -2.12 -2.09
CA MET A 129 1.27 -3.25 -2.21
C MET A 129 2.70 -2.81 -1.89
N THR A 130 3.35 -3.55 -1.00
CA THR A 130 4.65 -3.19 -0.42
C THR A 130 5.58 -4.40 -0.44
N PRO A 131 5.90 -4.96 -1.63
CA PRO A 131 6.93 -6.00 -1.70
C PRO A 131 8.26 -5.42 -1.27
N THR A 132 8.98 -6.13 -0.40
CA THR A 132 10.18 -5.60 0.26
C THR A 132 11.32 -6.61 0.19
N ILE A 133 12.52 -6.13 -0.09
CA ILE A 133 13.77 -6.89 0.03
C ILE A 133 14.66 -6.14 1.01
N LEU A 134 15.13 -6.85 2.04
CA LEU A 134 16.10 -6.36 3.01
C LEU A 134 17.46 -6.99 2.69
N LEU A 135 18.50 -6.18 2.73
CA LEU A 135 19.88 -6.61 2.57
C LEU A 135 20.62 -6.34 3.89
N GLY A 136 21.10 -7.39 4.51
CA GLY A 136 21.94 -7.32 5.71
C GLY A 136 23.41 -7.03 5.39
N GLU A 137 24.16 -6.56 6.39
CA GLU A 137 25.62 -6.32 6.26
C GLU A 137 26.41 -7.63 6.10
N ASP A 138 25.83 -8.77 6.46
CA ASP A 138 26.38 -10.12 6.40
C ASP A 138 25.96 -10.89 5.12
N ASP A 139 25.59 -10.17 4.06
CA ASP A 139 25.04 -10.72 2.81
C ASP A 139 23.69 -11.45 2.99
N THR A 140 23.04 -11.33 4.14
CA THR A 140 21.68 -11.85 4.34
C THR A 140 20.70 -11.14 3.42
N VAL A 141 19.88 -11.91 2.72
CA VAL A 141 18.79 -11.40 1.86
C VAL A 141 17.46 -11.90 2.39
N ILE A 142 16.55 -11.01 2.70
CA ILE A 142 15.18 -11.32 3.15
C ILE A 142 14.20 -10.70 2.16
N ALA A 143 13.40 -11.52 1.51
CA ALA A 143 12.32 -11.08 0.63
C ALA A 143 10.98 -11.33 1.33
N THR A 144 10.16 -10.29 1.49
CA THR A 144 8.91 -10.35 2.24
C THR A 144 7.83 -9.46 1.65
N GLY A 145 6.60 -9.71 2.02
CA GLY A 145 5.41 -8.94 1.70
C GLY A 145 4.17 -9.59 2.28
N SER A 146 3.00 -9.09 1.96
CA SER A 146 1.73 -9.59 2.49
C SER A 146 0.56 -9.33 1.56
N PRO A 147 -0.49 -10.15 1.54
CA PRO A 147 -1.83 -9.73 1.15
C PRO A 147 -2.46 -8.86 2.24
N GLY A 148 -3.63 -8.24 1.96
CA GLY A 148 -4.41 -7.55 3.00
C GLY A 148 -4.87 -6.13 2.66
N GLY A 149 -5.01 -5.78 1.38
CA GLY A 149 -5.53 -4.49 0.93
C GLY A 149 -4.72 -3.31 1.50
N SER A 150 -5.38 -2.28 2.00
CA SER A 150 -4.73 -1.08 2.55
C SER A 150 -3.92 -1.35 3.83
N ARG A 151 -4.11 -2.50 4.48
CA ARG A 151 -3.35 -2.92 5.67
C ARG A 151 -1.95 -3.45 5.36
N ILE A 152 -1.66 -3.77 4.10
CA ILE A 152 -0.38 -4.36 3.66
C ILE A 152 0.80 -3.52 4.16
N ILE A 153 0.73 -2.20 4.03
CA ILE A 153 1.80 -1.27 4.45
C ILE A 153 2.13 -1.46 5.94
N ASN A 154 1.10 -1.52 6.80
CA ASN A 154 1.31 -1.68 8.24
C ASN A 154 1.80 -3.08 8.60
N ILE A 155 1.32 -4.11 7.92
CA ILE A 155 1.75 -5.49 8.13
C ILE A 155 3.24 -5.62 7.80
N VAL A 156 3.65 -5.17 6.62
CA VAL A 156 5.04 -5.23 6.17
C VAL A 156 5.93 -4.36 7.06
N LEU A 157 5.47 -3.17 7.45
CA LEU A 157 6.20 -2.32 8.39
C LEU A 157 6.48 -3.05 9.72
N GLN A 158 5.49 -3.73 10.30
CA GLN A 158 5.69 -4.48 11.56
C GLN A 158 6.66 -5.64 11.38
N ILE A 159 6.58 -6.38 10.26
CA ILE A 159 7.52 -7.46 9.96
C ILE A 159 8.94 -6.91 9.85
N VAL A 160 9.13 -5.85 9.07
CA VAL A 160 10.45 -5.24 8.85
C VAL A 160 11.02 -4.66 10.15
N SER A 161 10.20 -3.96 10.95
CA SER A 161 10.63 -3.44 12.25
C SER A 161 11.06 -4.56 13.19
N ASN A 162 10.31 -5.66 13.29
CA ASN A 162 10.70 -6.79 14.12
C ASN A 162 12.01 -7.44 13.65
N ILE A 163 12.27 -7.51 12.35
CA ILE A 163 13.53 -8.06 11.82
C ILE A 163 14.73 -7.15 12.15
N ILE A 164 14.52 -5.83 12.13
CA ILE A 164 15.60 -4.85 12.37
C ILE A 164 15.87 -4.66 13.85
N ASP A 165 14.84 -4.69 14.68
CA ASP A 165 14.93 -4.33 16.09
C ASP A 165 15.17 -5.54 17.01
N HIS A 166 15.01 -6.79 16.53
CA HIS A 166 15.12 -8.05 17.28
C HIS A 166 15.88 -9.13 16.52
#